data_8230c24bb8d935ad94dd79b8093bb538
#
_entry.id   8230c24bb8d935ad94dd79b8093bb538
#
_cell.length_a   1.000
_cell.length_b   1.000
_cell.length_c   1.000
_cell.angle_alpha   90.00
_cell.angle_beta   90.00
_cell.angle_gamma   90.00
#
_symmetry.space_group_name_H-M   'P 1'
#
loop_
_entity.id
_entity.type
_entity.pdbx_description
1 polymer ?
#
loop_
_entity_poly.entity_id
_entity_poly.type
_entity_poly.pdbx_seq_one_letter_code
_entity_poly.pdbx_strand_id
1 'polypeptide(L)'
;MSAKPHVPATRQLKKRLGASVDTSKHGCWAASFDSSKISFLPEAVITPRKEKEVGILLELANKHRVPVTVRGRGTTLMGSAAPVRGGWVIDMRKLKGIKIDADAGLAHAGAGATTGDIQRAAAAQGWFYPPDPSSKEYCTIGGNIACNAGGMHGGKYGVTRDFVIALRGFLPTGEFVEWG
;
A
#
# COMPACT_ATOMS: atom_id res chain seq x y z
N MET A 1 20.39 -1.38 16.83
CA MET A 1 21.11 -0.16 16.37
C MET A 1 20.05 0.85 15.96
N SER A 2 19.96 1.99 16.66
CA SER A 2 19.05 3.08 16.28
C SER A 2 19.56 3.69 14.98
N ALA A 3 18.76 3.60 13.89
CA ALA A 3 19.10 4.26 12.63
C ALA A 3 19.21 5.79 12.88
N LYS A 4 20.23 6.41 12.29
CA LYS A 4 20.37 7.87 12.36
C LYS A 4 19.13 8.51 11.69
N PRO A 5 18.49 9.51 12.32
CA PRO A 5 17.31 10.13 11.74
C PRO A 5 17.62 10.83 10.40
N HIS A 6 16.77 10.62 9.39
CA HIS A 6 16.90 11.21 8.06
C HIS A 6 16.22 12.59 8.00
N VAL A 7 16.36 13.39 9.06
CA VAL A 7 15.68 14.68 9.23
C VAL A 7 15.83 15.63 8.01
N PRO A 8 17.01 15.78 7.38
CA PRO A 8 17.14 16.64 6.21
C PRO A 8 16.30 16.17 5.02
N ALA A 9 16.29 14.85 4.75
CA ALA A 9 15.50 14.25 3.68
C ALA A 9 14.00 14.40 3.96
N THR A 10 13.55 14.12 5.17
CA THR A 10 12.16 14.30 5.60
C THR A 10 11.70 15.75 5.47
N ARG A 11 12.55 16.73 5.82
CA ARG A 11 12.26 18.16 5.62
C ARG A 11 12.14 18.52 4.15
N GLN A 12 13.01 17.97 3.29
CA GLN A 12 12.95 18.18 1.84
C GLN A 12 11.68 17.56 1.25
N LEU A 13 11.29 16.37 1.68
CA LEU A 13 10.07 15.72 1.26
C LEU A 13 8.83 16.55 1.68
N LYS A 14 8.81 17.06 2.91
CA LYS A 14 7.71 17.91 3.41
C LYS A 14 7.57 19.21 2.61
N LYS A 15 8.66 19.78 2.10
CA LYS A 15 8.60 20.94 1.19
C LYS A 15 7.97 20.58 -0.16
N ARG A 16 8.17 19.35 -0.67
CA ARG A 16 7.62 18.90 -1.97
C ARG A 16 6.17 18.44 -1.89
N LEU A 17 5.80 17.70 -0.82
CA LEU A 17 4.51 17.02 -0.70
C LEU A 17 3.58 17.61 0.38
N GLY A 18 4.04 18.59 1.13
CA GLY A 18 3.24 19.37 2.07
C GLY A 18 2.45 18.53 3.08
N ALA A 19 1.14 18.67 3.04
CA ALA A 19 0.20 18.00 3.95
C ALA A 19 0.15 16.46 3.80
N SER A 20 0.75 15.90 2.76
CA SER A 20 0.87 14.44 2.62
C SER A 20 1.91 13.84 3.57
N VAL A 21 2.77 14.65 4.22
CA VAL A 21 3.85 14.20 5.11
C VAL A 21 3.53 14.54 6.55
N ASP A 22 3.25 13.51 7.35
CA ASP A 22 3.01 13.60 8.79
C ASP A 22 4.27 13.17 9.57
N THR A 23 4.77 14.04 10.43
CA THR A 23 5.89 13.78 11.34
C THR A 23 5.46 13.84 12.81
N SER A 24 4.15 13.91 13.07
CA SER A 24 3.62 13.95 14.43
C SER A 24 3.85 12.61 15.15
N LYS A 25 4.02 12.69 16.48
CA LYS A 25 4.15 11.47 17.29
C LYS A 25 2.95 10.54 17.14
N HIS A 26 1.73 11.10 17.05
CA HIS A 26 0.50 10.31 16.89
C HIS A 26 0.44 9.60 15.52
N GLY A 27 0.73 10.30 14.42
CA GLY A 27 0.77 9.71 13.09
C GLY A 27 1.82 8.61 12.97
N CYS A 28 3.02 8.86 13.47
CA CYS A 28 4.10 7.87 13.49
C CYS A 28 3.73 6.66 14.35
N TRP A 29 3.14 6.87 15.53
CA TRP A 29 2.69 5.77 16.39
C TRP A 29 1.59 4.95 15.72
N ALA A 30 0.59 5.58 15.11
CA ALA A 30 -0.49 4.89 14.39
C ALA A 30 0.00 4.03 13.22
N ALA A 31 1.15 4.35 12.65
CA ALA A 31 1.78 3.62 11.55
C ALA A 31 2.93 2.68 11.99
N SER A 32 3.19 2.57 13.29
CA SER A 32 4.34 1.82 13.82
C SER A 32 4.14 0.32 13.85
N PHE A 33 2.91 -0.18 13.76
CA PHE A 33 2.57 -1.60 13.94
C PHE A 33 1.56 -2.09 12.90
N ASP A 34 1.44 -3.39 12.79
CA ASP A 34 0.40 -4.11 12.06
C ASP A 34 -0.28 -5.15 12.95
N SER A 35 -1.09 -6.04 12.38
CA SER A 35 -1.81 -7.07 13.15
C SER A 35 -0.90 -8.14 13.75
N SER A 36 0.40 -8.19 13.42
CA SER A 36 1.40 -9.05 14.07
C SER A 36 1.77 -8.58 15.48
N LYS A 37 1.38 -7.35 15.85
CA LYS A 37 1.77 -6.66 17.09
C LYS A 37 3.26 -6.28 17.17
N ILE A 38 4.05 -6.50 16.11
CA ILE A 38 5.41 -6.00 16.00
C ILE A 38 5.35 -4.49 15.79
N SER A 39 6.10 -3.72 16.60
CA SER A 39 6.04 -2.26 16.57
C SER A 39 7.42 -1.62 16.49
N PHE A 40 7.56 -0.71 15.50
CA PHE A 40 8.75 0.14 15.33
C PHE A 40 8.31 1.53 14.87
N LEU A 41 8.83 2.58 15.47
CA LEU A 41 8.45 3.96 15.13
C LEU A 41 9.12 4.39 13.81
N PRO A 42 8.34 4.83 12.80
CA PRO A 42 8.90 5.51 11.64
C PRO A 42 9.27 6.97 11.97
N GLU A 43 10.07 7.60 11.11
CA GLU A 43 10.40 9.03 11.20
C GLU A 43 9.29 9.92 10.64
N ALA A 44 8.56 9.39 9.64
CA ALA A 44 7.43 10.08 9.02
C ALA A 44 6.47 9.07 8.39
N VAL A 45 5.21 9.48 8.26
CA VAL A 45 4.18 8.78 7.48
C VAL A 45 3.81 9.67 6.30
N ILE A 46 3.88 9.11 5.11
CA ILE A 46 3.53 9.81 3.88
C ILE A 46 2.29 9.15 3.30
N THR A 47 1.25 9.95 3.04
CA THR A 47 -0.02 9.49 2.47
C THR A 47 -0.20 10.11 1.08
N PRO A 48 0.33 9.48 0.01
CA PRO A 48 0.19 9.98 -1.35
C PRO A 48 -1.29 10.08 -1.75
N ARG A 49 -1.62 11.16 -2.46
CA ARG A 49 -2.95 11.39 -3.03
C ARG A 49 -3.00 11.16 -4.53
N LYS A 50 -1.84 11.17 -5.17
CA LYS A 50 -1.65 10.92 -6.61
C LYS A 50 -0.50 9.94 -6.80
N GLU A 51 -0.60 9.09 -7.81
CA GLU A 51 0.43 8.08 -8.13
C GLU A 51 1.83 8.69 -8.28
N LYS A 52 1.96 9.82 -8.98
CA LYS A 52 3.24 10.51 -9.16
C LYS A 52 3.95 10.92 -7.87
N GLU A 53 3.22 11.11 -6.77
CA GLU A 53 3.81 11.44 -5.47
C GLU A 53 4.62 10.27 -4.91
N VAL A 54 4.26 9.03 -5.28
CA VAL A 54 5.00 7.81 -4.91
C VAL A 54 6.38 7.80 -5.56
N GLY A 55 6.46 8.11 -6.86
CA GLY A 55 7.74 8.22 -7.58
C GLY A 55 8.66 9.27 -6.97
N ILE A 56 8.15 10.49 -6.72
CA ILE A 56 8.90 11.59 -6.09
C ILE A 56 9.45 11.19 -4.71
N LEU A 57 8.64 10.48 -3.93
CA LEU A 57 9.01 10.02 -2.60
C LEU A 57 10.13 8.97 -2.68
N LEU A 58 9.97 7.96 -3.57
CA LEU A 58 10.94 6.88 -3.72
C LEU A 58 12.29 7.39 -4.26
N GLU A 59 12.27 8.29 -5.25
CA GLU A 59 13.48 8.97 -5.75
C GLU A 59 14.25 9.62 -4.59
N LEU A 60 13.54 10.38 -3.74
CA LEU A 60 14.16 11.08 -2.63
C LEU A 60 14.65 10.10 -1.54
N ALA A 61 13.87 9.06 -1.26
CA ALA A 61 14.26 8.01 -0.32
C ALA A 61 15.53 7.29 -0.78
N ASN A 62 15.60 6.94 -2.05
CA ASN A 62 16.77 6.29 -2.66
C ASN A 62 18.01 7.19 -2.58
N LYS A 63 17.89 8.46 -2.99
CA LYS A 63 18.96 9.45 -2.94
C LYS A 63 19.57 9.59 -1.54
N HIS A 64 18.73 9.57 -0.52
CA HIS A 64 19.15 9.78 0.87
C HIS A 64 19.27 8.48 1.68
N ARG A 65 19.10 7.31 1.03
CA ARG A 65 19.13 5.98 1.65
C ARG A 65 18.18 5.85 2.84
N VAL A 66 16.99 6.44 2.73
CA VAL A 66 15.94 6.35 3.74
C VAL A 66 15.23 5.01 3.59
N PRO A 67 15.16 4.18 4.64
CA PRO A 67 14.33 2.98 4.61
C PRO A 67 12.87 3.33 4.38
N VAL A 68 12.19 2.55 3.53
CA VAL A 68 10.79 2.75 3.21
C VAL A 68 10.01 1.48 3.51
N THR A 69 8.88 1.63 4.20
CA THR A 69 7.89 0.58 4.41
C THR A 69 6.57 0.99 3.80
N VAL A 70 6.09 0.21 2.82
CA VAL A 70 4.79 0.45 2.19
C VAL A 70 3.71 -0.27 2.98
N ARG A 71 2.57 0.41 3.24
CA ARG A 71 1.43 -0.20 3.90
C ARG A 71 0.09 0.22 3.31
N GLY A 72 -0.89 -0.66 3.44
CA GLY A 72 -2.31 -0.34 3.36
C GLY A 72 -2.87 -0.10 4.77
N ARG A 73 -3.74 -0.97 5.23
CA ARG A 73 -4.34 -0.91 6.58
C ARG A 73 -3.53 -1.60 7.68
N GLY A 74 -2.44 -2.32 7.33
CA GLY A 74 -1.66 -3.08 8.31
C GLY A 74 -2.41 -4.29 8.87
N THR A 75 -3.25 -4.94 8.06
CA THR A 75 -4.00 -6.15 8.44
C THR A 75 -3.18 -7.43 8.33
N THR A 76 -1.93 -7.33 7.90
CA THR A 76 -1.01 -8.47 7.80
C THR A 76 -0.61 -8.98 9.18
N LEU A 77 -0.48 -10.30 9.32
CA LEU A 77 0.00 -10.98 10.53
C LEU A 77 1.51 -11.28 10.48
N MET A 78 2.18 -10.86 9.39
CA MET A 78 3.58 -11.22 9.11
C MET A 78 4.58 -10.12 9.48
N GLY A 79 4.14 -9.00 10.04
CA GLY A 79 5.02 -7.86 10.37
C GLY A 79 5.50 -7.07 9.16
N SER A 80 5.01 -7.36 7.95
CA SER A 80 5.50 -6.75 6.71
C SER A 80 5.12 -5.28 6.54
N ALA A 81 4.16 -4.78 7.32
CA ALA A 81 3.78 -3.37 7.33
C ALA A 81 4.36 -2.58 8.53
N ALA A 82 5.16 -3.23 9.38
CA ALA A 82 5.88 -2.58 10.47
C ALA A 82 7.24 -2.04 9.98
N PRO A 83 7.60 -0.78 10.27
CA PRO A 83 8.84 -0.17 9.77
C PRO A 83 10.06 -0.60 10.60
N VAL A 84 10.48 -1.85 10.48
CA VAL A 84 11.54 -2.48 11.29
C VAL A 84 12.91 -1.76 11.21
N ARG A 85 13.14 -0.96 10.17
CA ARG A 85 14.35 -0.16 9.99
C ARG A 85 14.12 1.34 10.27
N GLY A 86 12.95 1.70 10.84
CA GLY A 86 12.57 3.11 10.95
C GLY A 86 12.28 3.74 9.58
N GLY A 87 12.77 4.95 9.34
CA GLY A 87 12.61 5.67 8.08
C GLY A 87 11.16 6.09 7.79
N TRP A 88 10.71 5.95 6.56
CA TRP A 88 9.39 6.44 6.13
C TRP A 88 8.39 5.31 5.93
N VAL A 89 7.15 5.53 6.36
CA VAL A 89 6.00 4.70 5.99
C VAL A 89 5.22 5.37 4.86
N ILE A 90 4.95 4.64 3.78
CA ILE A 90 4.05 5.07 2.71
C ILE A 90 2.68 4.45 2.93
N ASP A 91 1.70 5.28 3.30
CA ASP A 91 0.32 4.87 3.49
C ASP A 91 -0.47 5.02 2.18
N MET A 92 -0.74 3.92 1.51
CA MET A 92 -1.36 3.88 0.18
C MET A 92 -2.88 4.08 0.19
N ARG A 93 -3.52 4.20 1.35
CA ARG A 93 -4.99 4.20 1.50
C ARG A 93 -5.75 5.30 0.75
N LYS A 94 -5.08 6.35 0.31
CA LYS A 94 -5.71 7.43 -0.48
C LYS A 94 -5.74 7.14 -1.99
N LEU A 95 -4.96 6.18 -2.48
CA LEU A 95 -4.97 5.74 -3.88
C LEU A 95 -6.00 4.61 -4.05
N LYS A 96 -7.29 4.93 -4.02
CA LYS A 96 -8.39 3.97 -3.89
C LYS A 96 -9.42 3.98 -5.05
N GLY A 97 -9.08 4.56 -6.19
CA GLY A 97 -9.97 4.55 -7.36
C GLY A 97 -10.29 3.13 -7.81
N ILE A 98 -11.55 2.87 -8.21
CA ILE A 98 -12.00 1.60 -8.78
C ILE A 98 -12.74 1.93 -10.06
N LYS A 99 -12.42 1.22 -11.15
CA LYS A 99 -13.14 1.23 -12.42
C LYS A 99 -13.32 -0.20 -12.88
N ILE A 100 -14.56 -0.61 -13.11
CA ILE A 100 -14.89 -1.92 -13.68
C ILE A 100 -15.04 -1.74 -15.20
N ASP A 101 -14.35 -2.57 -15.95
CA ASP A 101 -14.57 -2.78 -17.37
C ASP A 101 -15.35 -4.09 -17.50
N ALA A 102 -16.66 -3.97 -17.63
CA ALA A 102 -17.55 -5.12 -17.64
C ALA A 102 -17.41 -5.95 -18.92
N ASP A 103 -17.09 -5.33 -20.04
CA ASP A 103 -16.95 -6.00 -21.32
C ASP A 103 -15.67 -6.87 -21.35
N ALA A 104 -14.59 -6.36 -20.76
CA ALA A 104 -13.33 -7.08 -20.64
C ALA A 104 -13.26 -8.01 -19.41
N GLY A 105 -14.21 -7.90 -18.46
CA GLY A 105 -14.17 -8.62 -17.19
C GLY A 105 -13.00 -8.20 -16.28
N LEU A 106 -12.60 -6.93 -16.36
CA LEU A 106 -11.44 -6.39 -15.64
C LEU A 106 -11.84 -5.35 -14.58
N ALA A 107 -11.11 -5.35 -13.47
CA ALA A 107 -11.17 -4.31 -12.46
C ALA A 107 -9.84 -3.54 -12.41
N HIS A 108 -9.86 -2.24 -12.71
CA HIS A 108 -8.74 -1.35 -12.49
C HIS A 108 -8.87 -0.74 -11.08
N ALA A 109 -7.93 -1.03 -10.21
CA ALA A 109 -8.00 -0.60 -8.82
C ALA A 109 -6.71 0.05 -8.34
N GLY A 110 -6.83 1.17 -7.65
CA GLY A 110 -5.71 1.78 -6.94
C GLY A 110 -5.30 0.91 -5.74
N ALA A 111 -4.01 0.90 -5.40
CA ALA A 111 -3.45 0.05 -4.35
C ALA A 111 -4.13 0.17 -2.98
N GLY A 112 -4.77 1.32 -2.70
CA GLY A 112 -5.51 1.60 -1.46
C GLY A 112 -7.00 1.23 -1.50
N ALA A 113 -7.53 0.71 -2.62
CA ALA A 113 -8.91 0.21 -2.68
C ALA A 113 -9.07 -1.03 -1.80
N THR A 114 -10.21 -1.16 -1.09
CA THR A 114 -10.45 -2.36 -0.28
C THR A 114 -10.96 -3.51 -1.14
N THR A 115 -10.70 -4.73 -0.71
CA THR A 115 -11.21 -5.93 -1.38
C THR A 115 -12.73 -5.92 -1.42
N GLY A 116 -13.38 -5.55 -0.31
CA GLY A 116 -14.84 -5.45 -0.24
C GLY A 116 -15.42 -4.41 -1.19
N ASP A 117 -14.76 -3.24 -1.38
CA ASP A 117 -15.19 -2.25 -2.35
C ASP A 117 -15.09 -2.79 -3.79
N ILE A 118 -14.00 -3.52 -4.11
CA ILE A 118 -13.83 -4.15 -5.43
C ILE A 118 -14.91 -5.21 -5.65
N GLN A 119 -15.18 -6.07 -4.65
CA GLN A 119 -16.24 -7.08 -4.74
C GLN A 119 -17.61 -6.45 -4.99
N ARG A 120 -17.95 -5.38 -4.25
CA ARG A 120 -19.22 -4.64 -4.43
C ARG A 120 -19.31 -4.00 -5.82
N ALA A 121 -18.23 -3.36 -6.28
CA ALA A 121 -18.21 -2.74 -7.60
C ALA A 121 -18.34 -3.76 -8.73
N ALA A 122 -17.68 -4.91 -8.62
CA ALA A 122 -17.79 -6.02 -9.57
C ALA A 122 -19.22 -6.60 -9.60
N ALA A 123 -19.79 -6.88 -8.42
CA ALA A 123 -21.14 -7.44 -8.29
C ALA A 123 -22.21 -6.51 -8.88
N ALA A 124 -22.06 -5.20 -8.76
CA ALA A 124 -22.95 -4.22 -9.38
C ALA A 124 -22.95 -4.28 -10.93
N GLN A 125 -21.94 -4.90 -11.53
CA GLN A 125 -21.80 -5.12 -12.98
C GLN A 125 -21.99 -6.60 -13.37
N GLY A 126 -22.51 -7.45 -12.47
CA GLY A 126 -22.77 -8.87 -12.71
C GLY A 126 -21.53 -9.77 -12.63
N TRP A 127 -20.40 -9.25 -12.13
CA TRP A 127 -19.15 -9.98 -11.99
C TRP A 127 -18.87 -10.41 -10.53
N PHE A 128 -18.10 -11.47 -10.38
CA PHE A 128 -17.71 -12.01 -9.10
C PHE A 128 -16.18 -11.98 -8.94
N TYR A 129 -15.67 -11.28 -7.92
CA TYR A 129 -14.26 -11.28 -7.55
C TYR A 129 -14.04 -12.24 -6.36
N PRO A 130 -13.46 -13.45 -6.60
CA PRO A 130 -13.43 -14.54 -5.64
C PRO A 130 -12.59 -14.36 -4.38
N PRO A 131 -11.39 -13.69 -4.40
CA PRO A 131 -10.56 -13.60 -3.21
C PRO A 131 -11.32 -12.99 -2.03
N ASP A 132 -11.37 -13.73 -0.91
CA ASP A 132 -12.21 -13.41 0.24
C ASP A 132 -11.45 -13.49 1.57
N PRO A 133 -10.39 -12.67 1.77
CA PRO A 133 -9.69 -12.63 3.03
C PRO A 133 -10.62 -12.17 4.15
N SER A 134 -10.47 -12.71 5.36
CA SER A 134 -11.29 -12.36 6.53
C SER A 134 -11.31 -10.85 6.84
N SER A 135 -10.27 -10.14 6.41
CA SER A 135 -10.13 -8.69 6.54
C SER A 135 -10.63 -7.91 5.32
N LYS A 136 -11.42 -8.48 4.40
CA LYS A 136 -11.81 -7.87 3.11
C LYS A 136 -12.41 -6.48 3.20
N GLU A 137 -13.12 -6.17 4.27
CA GLU A 137 -13.71 -4.84 4.48
C GLU A 137 -12.65 -3.77 4.82
N TYR A 138 -11.45 -4.18 5.18
CA TYR A 138 -10.37 -3.30 5.62
C TYR A 138 -9.10 -3.42 4.78
N CYS A 139 -8.67 -4.65 4.43
CA CYS A 139 -7.44 -4.86 3.68
C CYS A 139 -7.51 -4.20 2.30
N THR A 140 -6.36 -3.76 1.82
CA THR A 140 -6.26 -3.10 0.53
C THR A 140 -5.75 -4.04 -0.54
N ILE A 141 -6.18 -3.84 -1.79
CA ILE A 141 -5.77 -4.70 -2.91
C ILE A 141 -4.25 -4.75 -3.09
N GLY A 142 -3.55 -3.62 -2.92
CA GLY A 142 -2.09 -3.61 -2.97
C GLY A 142 -1.45 -4.47 -1.88
N GLY A 143 -2.02 -4.47 -0.67
CA GLY A 143 -1.61 -5.35 0.42
C GLY A 143 -1.91 -6.82 0.13
N ASN A 144 -3.08 -7.13 -0.46
CA ASN A 144 -3.44 -8.49 -0.85
C ASN A 144 -2.49 -9.04 -1.92
N ILE A 145 -2.13 -8.24 -2.92
CA ILE A 145 -1.17 -8.62 -3.96
C ILE A 145 0.20 -8.89 -3.33
N ALA A 146 0.69 -7.98 -2.48
CA ALA A 146 1.99 -8.10 -1.83
C ALA A 146 2.13 -9.34 -0.94
N CYS A 147 1.03 -9.75 -0.27
CA CYS A 147 1.00 -10.92 0.63
C CYS A 147 0.39 -12.16 -0.02
N ASN A 148 -0.06 -12.07 -1.26
CA ASN A 148 -0.84 -13.10 -1.94
C ASN A 148 -2.02 -13.58 -1.08
N ALA A 149 -2.86 -12.66 -0.61
CA ALA A 149 -3.95 -12.98 0.30
C ALA A 149 -4.95 -13.96 -0.35
N GLY A 150 -5.37 -14.95 0.42
CA GLY A 150 -6.41 -15.91 0.01
C GLY A 150 -7.73 -15.62 0.69
N GLY A 151 -8.29 -16.63 1.37
CA GLY A 151 -9.55 -16.58 2.10
C GLY A 151 -10.34 -17.87 1.96
N MET A 152 -11.58 -17.86 2.39
CA MET A 152 -12.42 -19.07 2.42
C MET A 152 -12.69 -19.63 1.01
N HIS A 153 -12.74 -18.78 0.00
CA HIS A 153 -12.96 -19.19 -1.39
C HIS A 153 -11.69 -19.75 -2.08
N GLY A 154 -10.51 -19.63 -1.45
CA GLY A 154 -9.22 -19.95 -2.07
C GLY A 154 -9.07 -21.41 -2.51
N GLY A 155 -9.70 -22.36 -1.79
CA GLY A 155 -9.67 -23.78 -2.12
C GLY A 155 -10.37 -24.12 -3.45
N LYS A 156 -11.36 -23.32 -3.85
CA LYS A 156 -12.10 -23.54 -5.12
C LYS A 156 -11.63 -22.61 -6.24
N TYR A 157 -11.39 -21.34 -5.94
CA TYR A 157 -11.19 -20.30 -6.95
C TYR A 157 -9.76 -19.80 -7.05
N GLY A 158 -8.89 -20.14 -6.10
CA GLY A 158 -7.54 -19.62 -6.04
C GLY A 158 -7.41 -18.39 -5.12
N VAL A 159 -6.26 -17.73 -5.19
CA VAL A 159 -5.85 -16.63 -4.32
C VAL A 159 -5.61 -15.36 -5.13
N THR A 160 -5.24 -14.26 -4.49
CA THR A 160 -5.15 -12.94 -5.14
C THR A 160 -4.30 -12.95 -6.43
N ARG A 161 -3.13 -13.60 -6.44
CA ARG A 161 -2.23 -13.63 -7.61
C ARG A 161 -2.88 -14.25 -8.85
N ASP A 162 -3.82 -15.19 -8.68
CA ASP A 162 -4.47 -15.89 -9.77
C ASP A 162 -5.43 -14.99 -10.57
N PHE A 163 -5.73 -13.79 -10.02
CA PHE A 163 -6.62 -12.78 -10.59
C PHE A 163 -5.88 -11.51 -11.03
N VAL A 164 -4.57 -11.45 -10.87
CA VAL A 164 -3.78 -10.28 -11.26
C VAL A 164 -3.33 -10.44 -12.70
N ILE A 165 -3.84 -9.58 -13.59
CA ILE A 165 -3.48 -9.58 -15.01
C ILE A 165 -2.28 -8.65 -15.25
N ALA A 166 -2.29 -7.46 -14.64
CA ALA A 166 -1.23 -6.48 -14.81
C ALA A 166 -1.02 -5.67 -13.53
N LEU A 167 0.17 -5.14 -13.39
CA LEU A 167 0.57 -4.23 -12.31
C LEU A 167 1.27 -3.03 -12.89
N ARG A 168 1.04 -1.87 -12.28
CA ARG A 168 1.84 -0.67 -12.51
C ARG A 168 2.28 -0.08 -11.18
N GLY A 169 3.46 0.50 -11.19
CA GLY A 169 4.06 1.01 -9.96
C GLY A 169 5.36 1.75 -10.20
N PHE A 170 6.13 1.88 -9.14
CA PHE A 170 7.41 2.58 -9.17
C PHE A 170 8.52 1.69 -8.59
N LEU A 171 9.64 1.65 -9.26
CA LEU A 171 10.86 1.06 -8.72
C LEU A 171 11.40 1.90 -7.53
N PRO A 172 12.28 1.37 -6.70
CA PRO A 172 12.93 2.14 -5.63
C PRO A 172 13.66 3.39 -6.11
N THR A 173 14.02 3.45 -7.40
CA THR A 173 14.62 4.62 -8.07
C THR A 173 13.62 5.76 -8.29
N GLY A 174 12.31 5.50 -8.17
CA GLY A 174 11.25 6.42 -8.55
C GLY A 174 10.79 6.29 -10.00
N GLU A 175 11.39 5.39 -10.78
CA GLU A 175 11.01 5.09 -12.15
C GLU A 175 9.65 4.39 -12.19
N PHE A 176 8.76 4.83 -13.09
CA PHE A 176 7.46 4.20 -13.33
C PHE A 176 7.63 2.96 -14.22
N VAL A 177 6.94 1.90 -13.85
CA VAL A 177 6.99 0.61 -14.57
C VAL A 177 5.61 -0.02 -14.64
N GLU A 178 5.39 -0.78 -15.71
CA GLU A 178 4.20 -1.61 -15.91
C GLU A 178 4.60 -3.04 -16.24
N TRP A 179 3.85 -4.01 -15.71
CA TRP A 179 4.00 -5.43 -15.94
C TRP A 179 2.63 -6.05 -16.23
N GLY A 180 2.55 -6.94 -17.21
CA GLY A 180 1.34 -7.67 -17.61
C GLY A 180 1.34 -8.02 -19.07
#